data_674d88a75f517f0f2b68bb156b72d65c
#
_entry.id   674d88a75f517f0f2b68bb156b72d65c
#
_cell.length_a   1.000
_cell.length_b   1.000
_cell.length_c   1.000
_cell.angle_alpha   90.00
_cell.angle_beta   90.00
_cell.angle_gamma   90.00
#
_symmetry.space_group_name_H-M   'P 1'
#
loop_
_entity.id
_entity.type
_entity.pdbx_description
1 polymer ?
#
loop_
_entity_poly.entity_id
_entity_poly.type
_entity_poly.pdbx_seq_one_letter_code
_entity_poly.pdbx_strand_id
1 'polypeptide(L)'
;MSSRNLVICDPDTEYAARLAAFLNGKRELAFQVKTCSSPDQIQEAAAQMPVDILLISEECREMYDLQGEGEKADKTVLLTSEREGRRDMDAIFKYQSGEQICMCLVQLLAREEKADLLRIRKRGNGRIIGFYSPVRRLGQTRMALQKGRELSRMENVLYLNMETYAGEGLYFPEERQRNMSELLYYAKQGSKKLAAVLAGLVRNQGGLDYVPPAVIPDDIRDVSSGEWIWLFEEILRTSIYDTLVLDIGDSVQGLYRILEACDEIHLPAADDPAASSKIRQFEEALEQAGCGHAAERMVRCDIRRTAPGKGAGQTGSVKRDRRR
;
A
#
# COMPACT_ATOMS: atom_id res chain seq x y z
N MET A 1 3.79 -20.89 5.58
CA MET A 1 3.16 -19.79 4.81
C MET A 1 3.01 -20.28 3.38
N SER A 2 1.82 -20.55 2.90
CA SER A 2 1.61 -21.00 1.52
C SER A 2 1.60 -19.75 0.61
N SER A 3 2.75 -19.45 -0.02
CA SER A 3 2.80 -18.50 -1.14
C SER A 3 2.08 -19.16 -2.32
N ARG A 4 1.31 -18.38 -3.09
CA ARG A 4 0.72 -18.88 -4.34
C ARG A 4 1.76 -18.92 -5.44
N ASN A 5 1.64 -19.89 -6.28
CA ASN A 5 2.63 -20.15 -7.31
C ASN A 5 2.14 -19.57 -8.64
N LEU A 6 2.86 -18.57 -9.13
CA LEU A 6 2.68 -18.03 -10.46
C LEU A 6 3.80 -18.56 -11.35
N VAL A 7 3.44 -19.18 -12.47
CA VAL A 7 4.41 -19.64 -13.46
C VAL A 7 4.34 -18.77 -14.71
N ILE A 8 5.47 -18.26 -15.16
CA ILE A 8 5.62 -17.53 -16.43
C ILE A 8 6.27 -18.47 -17.43
N CYS A 9 5.55 -18.82 -18.48
CA CYS A 9 6.07 -19.64 -19.57
C CYS A 9 6.25 -18.77 -20.83
N ASP A 10 7.50 -18.49 -21.17
CA ASP A 10 7.87 -17.67 -22.33
C ASP A 10 9.21 -18.15 -22.89
N PRO A 11 9.35 -18.36 -24.22
CA PRO A 11 10.61 -18.78 -24.83
C PRO A 11 11.70 -17.70 -24.70
N ASP A 12 11.31 -16.41 -24.55
CA ASP A 12 12.22 -15.33 -24.16
C ASP A 12 12.52 -15.41 -22.65
N THR A 13 13.56 -16.17 -22.33
CA THR A 13 13.96 -16.41 -20.93
C THR A 13 14.43 -15.15 -20.23
N GLU A 14 14.96 -14.15 -20.94
CA GLU A 14 15.40 -12.89 -20.36
C GLU A 14 14.19 -12.04 -19.97
N TYR A 15 13.18 -11.94 -20.83
CA TYR A 15 11.91 -11.29 -20.53
C TYR A 15 11.22 -11.95 -19.34
N ALA A 16 11.08 -13.27 -19.36
CA ALA A 16 10.45 -14.03 -18.28
C ALA A 16 11.15 -13.80 -16.94
N ALA A 17 12.50 -13.83 -16.93
CA ALA A 17 13.29 -13.60 -15.72
C ALA A 17 13.13 -12.17 -15.18
N ARG A 18 13.13 -11.15 -16.05
CA ARG A 18 12.92 -9.75 -15.66
C ARG A 18 11.51 -9.52 -15.09
N LEU A 19 10.49 -10.09 -15.74
CA LEU A 19 9.11 -10.00 -15.26
C LEU A 19 8.93 -10.74 -13.92
N ALA A 20 9.54 -11.93 -13.78
CA ALA A 20 9.49 -12.68 -12.53
C ALA A 20 10.19 -11.92 -11.38
N ALA A 21 11.36 -11.33 -11.63
CA ALA A 21 12.06 -10.50 -10.64
C ALA A 21 11.23 -9.30 -10.22
N PHE A 22 10.56 -8.63 -11.18
CA PHE A 22 9.68 -7.51 -10.91
C PHE A 22 8.48 -7.93 -10.06
N LEU A 23 7.76 -9.00 -10.44
CA LEU A 23 6.58 -9.50 -9.72
C LEU A 23 6.95 -10.05 -8.33
N ASN A 24 8.08 -10.76 -8.18
CA ASN A 24 8.59 -11.20 -6.87
C ASN A 24 8.97 -10.02 -5.96
N GLY A 25 9.39 -8.88 -6.54
CA GLY A 25 9.63 -7.64 -5.80
C GLY A 25 8.37 -6.93 -5.33
N LYS A 26 7.20 -7.26 -5.91
CA LYS A 26 5.90 -6.71 -5.52
C LYS A 26 5.31 -7.53 -4.38
N ARG A 27 5.56 -7.10 -3.14
CA ARG A 27 5.04 -7.78 -1.93
C ARG A 27 3.52 -7.87 -1.90
N GLU A 28 2.85 -6.94 -2.59
CA GLU A 28 1.39 -6.86 -2.73
C GLU A 28 0.77 -8.09 -3.41
N LEU A 29 1.54 -8.77 -4.25
CA LEU A 29 1.02 -9.91 -5.00
C LEU A 29 1.14 -11.25 -4.26
N ALA A 30 1.94 -11.34 -3.21
CA ALA A 30 2.18 -12.55 -2.40
C ALA A 30 2.39 -13.83 -3.27
N PHE A 31 2.94 -13.68 -4.49
CA PHE A 31 3.24 -14.77 -5.40
C PHE A 31 4.69 -15.24 -5.26
N GLN A 32 4.87 -16.54 -5.36
CA GLN A 32 6.16 -17.13 -5.67
C GLN A 32 6.21 -17.34 -7.18
N VAL A 33 6.94 -16.47 -7.89
CA VAL A 33 7.00 -16.52 -9.35
C VAL A 33 8.13 -17.42 -9.80
N LYS A 34 7.81 -18.41 -10.63
CA LYS A 34 8.78 -19.26 -11.33
C LYS A 34 8.69 -19.02 -12.83
N THR A 35 9.78 -19.28 -13.55
CA THR A 35 9.84 -19.15 -15.00
C THR A 35 10.13 -20.49 -15.64
N CYS A 36 9.57 -20.72 -16.82
CA CYS A 36 9.89 -21.82 -17.70
C CYS A 36 9.93 -21.33 -19.17
N SER A 37 10.60 -22.06 -20.03
CA SER A 37 10.78 -21.70 -21.45
C SER A 37 10.00 -22.61 -22.40
N SER A 38 9.38 -23.69 -21.88
CA SER A 38 8.62 -24.66 -22.68
C SER A 38 7.45 -25.26 -21.87
N PRO A 39 6.41 -25.77 -22.55
CA PRO A 39 5.26 -26.41 -21.89
C PRO A 39 5.62 -27.63 -21.05
N ASP A 40 6.64 -28.41 -21.43
CA ASP A 40 7.09 -29.59 -20.69
C ASP A 40 7.52 -29.19 -19.26
N GLN A 41 8.18 -28.06 -19.11
CA GLN A 41 8.59 -27.54 -17.80
C GLN A 41 7.39 -27.08 -16.93
N ILE A 42 6.25 -26.71 -17.55
CA ILE A 42 5.02 -26.44 -16.79
C ILE A 42 4.56 -27.72 -16.11
N GLN A 43 4.62 -28.85 -16.80
CA GLN A 43 4.24 -30.14 -16.24
C GLN A 43 5.14 -30.56 -15.09
N GLU A 44 6.44 -30.37 -15.23
CA GLU A 44 7.42 -30.62 -14.17
C GLU A 44 7.15 -29.73 -12.94
N ALA A 45 6.85 -28.43 -13.18
CA ALA A 45 6.49 -27.51 -12.11
C ALA A 45 5.19 -27.90 -11.41
N ALA A 46 4.14 -28.26 -12.16
CA ALA A 46 2.85 -28.70 -11.64
C ALA A 46 2.93 -30.02 -10.86
N ALA A 47 3.87 -30.91 -11.20
CA ALA A 47 4.13 -32.13 -10.45
C ALA A 47 4.78 -31.87 -9.08
N GLN A 48 5.52 -30.77 -8.94
CA GLN A 48 6.21 -30.39 -7.70
C GLN A 48 5.37 -29.49 -6.78
N MET A 49 4.47 -28.69 -7.35
CA MET A 49 3.65 -27.71 -6.60
C MET A 49 2.39 -27.34 -7.39
N PRO A 50 1.27 -27.00 -6.71
CA PRO A 50 0.09 -26.47 -7.38
C PRO A 50 0.45 -25.17 -8.11
N VAL A 51 -0.04 -24.99 -9.33
CA VAL A 51 0.11 -23.75 -10.11
C VAL A 51 -1.20 -22.98 -10.02
N ASP A 52 -1.20 -21.91 -9.27
CA ASP A 52 -2.41 -21.08 -9.10
C ASP A 52 -2.64 -20.21 -10.35
N ILE A 53 -1.57 -19.66 -10.93
CA ILE A 53 -1.65 -18.81 -12.12
C ILE A 53 -0.56 -19.18 -13.11
N LEU A 54 -0.95 -19.33 -14.37
CA LEU A 54 -0.05 -19.53 -15.49
C LEU A 54 -0.11 -18.31 -16.43
N LEU A 55 0.99 -17.56 -16.54
CA LEU A 55 1.19 -16.59 -17.61
C LEU A 55 1.92 -17.29 -18.74
N ILE A 56 1.29 -17.43 -19.90
CA ILE A 56 1.85 -18.20 -21.02
C ILE A 56 1.91 -17.36 -22.30
N SER A 57 3.03 -17.36 -23.01
CA SER A 57 3.15 -16.72 -24.31
C SER A 57 2.32 -17.45 -25.38
N GLU A 58 1.98 -16.75 -26.47
CA GLU A 58 1.24 -17.32 -27.59
C GLU A 58 1.92 -18.56 -28.15
N GLU A 59 3.23 -18.50 -28.34
CA GLU A 59 4.04 -19.59 -28.89
C GLU A 59 4.01 -20.83 -27.98
N CYS A 60 4.16 -20.63 -26.67
CA CYS A 60 4.08 -21.73 -25.71
C CYS A 60 2.63 -22.27 -25.57
N ARG A 61 1.62 -21.42 -25.71
CA ARG A 61 0.21 -21.81 -25.62
C ARG A 61 -0.18 -22.78 -26.75
N GLU A 62 0.21 -22.48 -27.98
CA GLU A 62 -0.05 -23.37 -29.11
C GLU A 62 0.53 -24.78 -28.89
N MET A 63 1.76 -24.86 -28.40
CA MET A 63 2.40 -26.14 -28.07
C MET A 63 1.71 -26.84 -26.88
N TYR A 64 1.29 -26.07 -25.86
CA TYR A 64 0.60 -26.60 -24.69
C TYR A 64 -0.75 -27.22 -25.03
N ASP A 65 -1.54 -26.57 -25.89
CA ASP A 65 -2.84 -27.04 -26.35
C ASP A 65 -2.73 -28.33 -27.21
N LEU A 66 -1.65 -28.45 -27.99
CA LEU A 66 -1.38 -29.66 -28.80
C LEU A 66 -1.04 -30.89 -27.97
N GLN A 67 -0.58 -30.73 -26.73
CA GLN A 67 -0.27 -31.87 -25.83
C GLN A 67 -1.49 -32.52 -25.25
N GLY A 68 -2.70 -31.92 -25.37
CA GLY A 68 -3.99 -32.59 -25.05
C GLY A 68 -4.22 -32.91 -23.58
N GLU A 69 -3.34 -32.46 -22.70
CA GLU A 69 -3.47 -32.61 -21.25
C GLU A 69 -4.21 -31.40 -20.68
N GLY A 70 -5.28 -31.64 -19.90
CA GLY A 70 -6.14 -30.59 -19.36
C GLY A 70 -5.39 -29.50 -18.59
N GLU A 71 -6.02 -28.33 -18.38
CA GLU A 71 -5.44 -27.22 -17.66
C GLU A 71 -4.91 -27.63 -16.29
N LYS A 72 -3.61 -27.39 -16.07
CA LYS A 72 -2.88 -27.72 -14.81
C LYS A 72 -2.71 -26.50 -13.90
N ALA A 73 -3.33 -25.39 -14.27
CA ALA A 73 -3.35 -24.16 -13.47
C ALA A 73 -4.80 -23.77 -13.17
N ASP A 74 -5.02 -23.17 -12.01
CA ASP A 74 -6.35 -22.66 -11.64
C ASP A 74 -6.80 -21.52 -12.57
N LYS A 75 -5.83 -20.74 -13.06
CA LYS A 75 -6.03 -19.63 -13.98
C LYS A 75 -4.92 -19.57 -15.02
N THR A 76 -5.31 -19.52 -16.29
CA THR A 76 -4.36 -19.29 -17.39
C THR A 76 -4.62 -17.91 -18.02
N VAL A 77 -3.56 -17.12 -18.20
CA VAL A 77 -3.56 -15.78 -18.80
C VAL A 77 -2.55 -15.74 -19.94
N LEU A 78 -2.99 -15.30 -21.10
CA LEU A 78 -2.15 -15.20 -22.29
C LEU A 78 -1.25 -13.95 -22.23
N LEU A 79 0.05 -14.11 -22.47
CA LEU A 79 0.97 -13.00 -22.77
C LEU A 79 1.02 -12.82 -24.27
N THR A 80 0.33 -11.78 -24.78
CA THR A 80 0.21 -11.52 -26.22
C THR A 80 1.19 -10.44 -26.67
N SER A 81 1.69 -10.58 -27.89
CA SER A 81 2.49 -9.55 -28.58
C SER A 81 1.63 -8.51 -29.32
N GLU A 82 0.33 -8.74 -29.42
CA GLU A 82 -0.62 -7.83 -30.06
C GLU A 82 -1.38 -6.97 -29.03
N ARG A 83 -1.55 -5.66 -29.30
CA ARG A 83 -2.29 -4.76 -28.41
C ARG A 83 -3.80 -5.01 -28.35
N GLU A 84 -4.37 -5.53 -29.42
CA GLU A 84 -5.75 -6.00 -29.46
C GLU A 84 -5.78 -7.51 -29.20
N GLY A 85 -5.83 -7.87 -27.92
CA GLY A 85 -5.89 -9.28 -27.50
C GLY A 85 -7.15 -9.98 -27.99
N ARG A 86 -7.09 -11.33 -28.13
CA ARG A 86 -8.23 -12.18 -28.45
C ARG A 86 -9.37 -11.92 -27.44
N ARG A 87 -10.58 -11.69 -27.96
CA ARG A 87 -11.78 -11.35 -27.16
C ARG A 87 -12.31 -12.51 -26.31
N ASP A 88 -11.82 -13.70 -26.54
CA ASP A 88 -12.28 -14.96 -25.97
C ASP A 88 -11.40 -15.48 -24.81
N MET A 89 -10.27 -14.84 -24.55
CA MET A 89 -9.33 -15.24 -23.49
C MET A 89 -8.84 -14.04 -22.70
N ASP A 90 -8.52 -14.28 -21.42
CA ASP A 90 -7.82 -13.29 -20.62
C ASP A 90 -6.39 -13.13 -21.14
N ALA A 91 -6.09 -11.95 -21.66
CA ALA A 91 -4.80 -11.64 -22.29
C ALA A 91 -4.20 -10.36 -21.74
N ILE A 92 -2.88 -10.35 -21.63
CA ILE A 92 -2.07 -9.20 -21.22
C ILE A 92 -1.03 -8.91 -22.30
N PHE A 93 -0.96 -7.67 -22.76
CA PHE A 93 0.04 -7.23 -23.72
C PHE A 93 1.44 -7.32 -23.09
N LYS A 94 2.36 -8.06 -23.74
CA LYS A 94 3.68 -8.40 -23.24
C LYS A 94 4.63 -7.20 -23.17
N TYR A 95 4.57 -6.29 -24.16
CA TYR A 95 5.53 -5.17 -24.32
C TYR A 95 5.00 -3.87 -23.68
N GLN A 96 4.74 -3.94 -22.36
CA GLN A 96 4.36 -2.80 -21.53
C GLN A 96 5.17 -2.79 -20.23
N SER A 97 5.03 -1.73 -19.40
CA SER A 97 5.76 -1.68 -18.14
C SER A 97 5.34 -2.80 -17.18
N GLY A 98 6.26 -3.23 -16.32
CA GLY A 98 5.94 -4.24 -15.29
C GLY A 98 4.77 -3.82 -14.40
N GLU A 99 4.64 -2.51 -14.10
CA GLU A 99 3.48 -1.94 -13.39
C GLU A 99 2.16 -2.17 -14.14
N GLN A 100 2.15 -1.97 -15.45
CA GLN A 100 0.95 -2.17 -16.26
C GLN A 100 0.58 -3.65 -16.34
N ILE A 101 1.56 -4.55 -16.49
CA ILE A 101 1.32 -6.01 -16.45
C ILE A 101 0.74 -6.42 -15.10
N CYS A 102 1.34 -5.94 -14.01
CA CYS A 102 0.86 -6.17 -12.65
C CYS A 102 -0.59 -5.69 -12.47
N MET A 103 -0.91 -4.48 -12.94
CA MET A 103 -2.26 -3.92 -12.85
C MET A 103 -3.28 -4.73 -13.67
N CYS A 104 -2.92 -5.14 -14.90
CA CYS A 104 -3.78 -5.99 -15.73
C CYS A 104 -4.03 -7.34 -15.04
N LEU A 105 -2.99 -7.96 -14.49
CA LEU A 105 -3.09 -9.23 -13.77
C LEU A 105 -4.05 -9.11 -12.57
N VAL A 106 -3.87 -8.09 -11.74
CA VAL A 106 -4.78 -7.82 -10.60
C VAL A 106 -6.21 -7.58 -11.06
N GLN A 107 -6.42 -6.84 -12.16
CA GLN A 107 -7.76 -6.59 -12.72
C GLN A 107 -8.43 -7.88 -13.23
N LEU A 108 -7.67 -8.75 -13.89
CA LEU A 108 -8.19 -10.04 -14.36
C LEU A 108 -8.58 -10.96 -13.21
N LEU A 109 -7.77 -10.99 -12.16
CA LEU A 109 -8.05 -11.78 -10.96
C LEU A 109 -9.26 -11.24 -10.17
N ALA A 110 -9.46 -9.93 -10.16
CA ALA A 110 -10.60 -9.29 -9.48
C ALA A 110 -11.94 -9.43 -10.23
N ARG A 111 -11.94 -9.75 -11.53
CA ARG A 111 -13.16 -9.98 -12.33
C ARG A 111 -13.85 -11.31 -12.03
N GLU A 112 -13.09 -12.29 -11.63
CA GLU A 112 -13.65 -13.57 -11.19
C GLU A 112 -14.00 -13.44 -9.72
N GLU A 113 -15.20 -13.88 -9.30
CA GLU A 113 -15.64 -13.94 -7.89
C GLU A 113 -14.74 -14.83 -7.01
N LYS A 114 -13.71 -15.44 -7.59
CA LYS A 114 -12.58 -16.08 -6.90
C LYS A 114 -11.58 -15.01 -6.41
N ALA A 115 -12.08 -14.03 -5.65
CA ALA A 115 -11.26 -13.08 -4.89
C ALA A 115 -10.28 -13.76 -3.91
N ASP A 116 -10.35 -15.08 -3.79
CA ASP A 116 -9.36 -15.92 -3.09
C ASP A 116 -7.98 -15.98 -3.79
N LEU A 117 -7.85 -15.48 -5.03
CA LEU A 117 -6.57 -15.48 -5.75
C LEU A 117 -5.66 -14.32 -5.35
N LEU A 118 -6.21 -13.19 -4.96
CA LEU A 118 -5.50 -12.19 -4.19
C LEU A 118 -5.57 -12.66 -2.74
N ARG A 119 -4.46 -12.81 -2.06
CA ARG A 119 -4.44 -13.25 -0.67
C ARG A 119 -5.22 -12.28 0.20
N ILE A 120 -6.54 -12.46 0.25
CA ILE A 120 -7.32 -12.01 1.37
C ILE A 120 -6.95 -12.99 2.50
N ARG A 121 -5.94 -12.63 3.27
CA ARG A 121 -5.77 -13.28 4.57
C ARG A 121 -7.06 -13.04 5.32
N LYS A 122 -7.90 -14.09 5.48
CA LYS A 122 -8.78 -14.19 6.63
C LYS A 122 -7.89 -14.34 7.88
N ARG A 123 -7.13 -13.28 8.20
CA ARG A 123 -6.68 -13.02 9.55
C ARG A 123 -7.76 -12.17 10.19
N GLY A 124 -8.15 -12.55 11.37
CA GLY A 124 -8.99 -11.70 12.17
C GLY A 124 -8.40 -10.29 12.23
N ASN A 125 -9.26 -9.31 12.17
CA ASN A 125 -9.09 -7.88 12.30
C ASN A 125 -7.66 -7.38 12.01
N GLY A 126 -7.45 -6.79 10.83
CA GLY A 126 -6.26 -5.97 10.58
C GLY A 126 -6.19 -4.85 11.62
N ARG A 127 -5.01 -4.29 11.84
CA ARG A 127 -4.73 -3.32 12.88
C ARG A 127 -4.59 -1.91 12.30
N ILE A 128 -5.16 -0.92 12.97
CA ILE A 128 -5.05 0.50 12.61
C ILE A 128 -4.29 1.24 13.71
N ILE A 129 -3.17 1.85 13.35
CA ILE A 129 -2.35 2.66 14.25
C ILE A 129 -2.43 4.11 13.81
N GLY A 130 -3.03 4.98 14.62
CA GLY A 130 -3.16 6.40 14.36
C GLY A 130 -2.01 7.19 14.99
N PHE A 131 -1.53 8.20 14.28
CA PHE A 131 -0.63 9.23 14.81
C PHE A 131 -1.37 10.56 14.74
N TYR A 132 -1.56 11.21 15.89
CA TYR A 132 -2.23 12.49 15.98
C TYR A 132 -1.70 13.30 17.18
N SER A 133 -1.58 14.62 17.03
CA SER A 133 -1.29 15.52 18.14
C SER A 133 -2.00 16.87 17.98
N PRO A 134 -2.76 17.32 18.99
CA PRO A 134 -3.38 18.66 19.00
C PRO A 134 -2.33 19.78 19.14
N VAL A 135 -1.08 19.44 19.47
CA VAL A 135 -0.01 20.40 19.69
C VAL A 135 0.69 20.81 18.41
N ARG A 136 0.69 19.92 17.40
CA ARG A 136 1.35 20.08 16.10
C ARG A 136 2.87 20.30 16.15
N ARG A 137 3.54 20.11 15.00
CA ARG A 137 4.98 20.33 14.81
C ARG A 137 5.90 19.52 15.73
N LEU A 138 5.39 18.45 16.31
CA LEU A 138 6.12 17.57 17.20
C LEU A 138 6.76 16.36 16.47
N GLY A 139 6.87 16.41 15.15
CA GLY A 139 7.48 15.34 14.36
C GLY A 139 6.57 14.12 14.17
N GLN A 140 5.25 14.30 14.20
CA GLN A 140 4.23 13.26 14.01
C GLN A 140 4.51 12.41 12.79
N THR A 141 4.61 13.01 11.59
CA THR A 141 4.90 12.32 10.32
C THR A 141 6.17 11.48 10.41
N ARG A 142 7.25 12.03 11.01
CA ARG A 142 8.51 11.28 11.17
C ARG A 142 8.33 10.06 12.06
N MET A 143 7.57 10.21 13.16
CA MET A 143 7.28 9.10 14.08
C MET A 143 6.43 8.03 13.41
N ALA A 144 5.39 8.42 12.68
CA ALA A 144 4.54 7.52 11.92
C ALA A 144 5.35 6.72 10.87
N LEU A 145 6.19 7.40 10.08
CA LEU A 145 7.07 6.75 9.10
C LEU A 145 8.10 5.83 9.77
N GLN A 146 8.66 6.22 10.91
CA GLN A 146 9.60 5.36 11.66
C GLN A 146 8.91 4.11 12.16
N LYS A 147 7.76 4.24 12.82
CA LYS A 147 6.97 3.11 13.31
C LYS A 147 6.56 2.18 12.17
N GLY A 148 6.09 2.75 11.05
CA GLY A 148 5.75 1.99 9.86
C GLY A 148 6.92 1.15 9.35
N ARG A 149 8.13 1.74 9.24
CA ARG A 149 9.34 1.01 8.82
C ARG A 149 9.77 -0.07 9.81
N GLU A 150 9.60 0.16 11.11
CA GLU A 150 9.90 -0.84 12.14
C GLU A 150 8.98 -2.06 12.00
N LEU A 151 7.68 -1.82 11.85
CA LEU A 151 6.68 -2.87 11.69
C LEU A 151 6.80 -3.61 10.35
N SER A 152 7.15 -2.90 9.27
CA SER A 152 7.31 -3.49 7.92
C SER A 152 8.38 -4.58 7.82
N ARG A 153 9.24 -4.70 8.84
CA ARG A 153 10.22 -5.79 8.92
C ARG A 153 9.58 -7.15 9.25
N MET A 154 8.38 -7.14 9.83
CA MET A 154 7.74 -8.34 10.35
C MET A 154 6.34 -8.60 9.79
N GLU A 155 5.66 -7.58 9.29
CA GLU A 155 4.29 -7.64 8.78
C GLU A 155 4.10 -6.71 7.58
N ASN A 156 2.99 -6.86 6.84
CA ASN A 156 2.69 -5.98 5.72
C ASN A 156 2.02 -4.72 6.24
N VAL A 157 2.70 -3.59 6.08
CA VAL A 157 2.25 -2.29 6.59
C VAL A 157 2.01 -1.33 5.44
N LEU A 158 0.88 -0.65 5.46
CA LEU A 158 0.60 0.47 4.58
C LEU A 158 0.52 1.76 5.38
N TYR A 159 1.32 2.75 4.97
CA TYR A 159 1.24 4.10 5.51
C TYR A 159 0.32 4.97 4.65
N LEU A 160 -0.59 5.68 5.31
CA LEU A 160 -1.51 6.65 4.69
C LEU A 160 -1.32 8.02 5.34
N ASN A 161 -0.98 9.01 4.50
CA ASN A 161 -0.91 10.40 4.93
C ASN A 161 -2.28 11.08 4.76
N MET A 162 -2.83 11.59 5.84
CA MET A 162 -4.12 12.27 5.90
C MET A 162 -3.96 13.76 6.25
N GLU A 163 -2.75 14.31 6.12
CA GLU A 163 -2.51 15.73 6.27
C GLU A 163 -2.78 16.48 4.95
N THR A 164 -3.31 17.69 5.06
CA THR A 164 -3.53 18.56 3.88
C THR A 164 -2.23 19.03 3.22
N TYR A 165 -1.13 19.03 3.96
CA TYR A 165 0.21 19.39 3.48
C TYR A 165 1.22 18.37 4.00
N ALA A 166 1.48 17.36 3.21
CA ALA A 166 2.26 16.18 3.61
C ALA A 166 3.78 16.38 3.66
N GLY A 167 4.30 17.52 3.23
CA GLY A 167 5.74 17.80 3.17
C GLY A 167 6.44 17.07 2.01
N GLU A 168 5.84 17.16 0.81
CA GLU A 168 6.46 16.68 -0.42
C GLU A 168 7.88 17.26 -0.59
N GLY A 169 8.76 16.49 -1.25
CA GLY A 169 10.17 16.83 -1.41
C GLY A 169 11.03 16.58 -0.16
N LEU A 170 10.42 16.44 1.04
CA LEU A 170 11.12 16.09 2.27
C LEU A 170 10.88 14.65 2.73
N TYR A 171 9.63 14.26 2.84
CA TYR A 171 9.23 12.93 3.30
C TYR A 171 8.90 11.98 2.15
N PHE A 172 8.36 12.53 1.06
CA PHE A 172 7.91 11.80 -0.12
C PHE A 172 8.48 12.43 -1.38
N PRO A 173 8.79 11.63 -2.43
CA PRO A 173 9.06 12.16 -3.75
C PRO A 173 7.87 12.99 -4.27
N GLU A 174 8.12 14.03 -5.07
CA GLU A 174 7.07 14.78 -5.74
C GLU A 174 6.41 13.90 -6.81
N GLU A 175 5.20 13.43 -6.56
CA GLU A 175 4.42 12.64 -7.51
C GLU A 175 3.01 13.20 -7.64
N ARG A 176 2.72 13.88 -8.76
CA ARG A 176 1.45 14.60 -8.94
C ARG A 176 0.36 13.81 -9.66
N GLN A 177 0.71 12.73 -10.36
CA GLN A 177 -0.24 12.09 -11.28
C GLN A 177 -1.12 11.03 -10.64
N ARG A 178 -0.56 10.21 -9.75
CA ARG A 178 -1.28 9.09 -9.11
C ARG A 178 -1.04 9.10 -7.61
N ASN A 179 -2.04 9.50 -6.85
CA ASN A 179 -1.91 9.79 -5.43
C ASN A 179 -3.19 9.45 -4.64
N MET A 180 -3.24 9.82 -3.38
CA MET A 180 -4.36 9.60 -2.46
C MET A 180 -5.71 10.09 -3.01
N SER A 181 -5.74 11.19 -3.78
CA SER A 181 -7.00 11.69 -4.38
C SER A 181 -7.68 10.67 -5.28
N GLU A 182 -6.90 9.89 -6.04
CA GLU A 182 -7.44 8.80 -6.86
C GLU A 182 -8.05 7.69 -5.99
N LEU A 183 -7.37 7.30 -4.90
CA LEU A 183 -7.87 6.30 -3.97
C LEU A 183 -9.18 6.76 -3.30
N LEU A 184 -9.23 8.02 -2.86
CA LEU A 184 -10.41 8.62 -2.24
C LEU A 184 -11.60 8.73 -3.19
N TYR A 185 -11.35 9.02 -4.46
CA TYR A 185 -12.40 9.02 -5.49
C TYR A 185 -13.10 7.66 -5.60
N TYR A 186 -12.33 6.56 -5.62
CA TYR A 186 -12.92 5.22 -5.65
C TYR A 186 -13.54 4.81 -4.31
N ALA A 187 -13.01 5.29 -3.20
CA ALA A 187 -13.58 5.07 -1.87
C ALA A 187 -14.98 5.70 -1.76
N LYS A 188 -15.14 6.96 -2.18
CA LYS A 188 -16.45 7.66 -2.20
C LYS A 188 -17.51 6.94 -3.02
N GLN A 189 -17.11 6.16 -4.02
CA GLN A 189 -18.04 5.38 -4.85
C GLN A 189 -18.34 3.98 -4.30
N GLY A 190 -17.73 3.57 -3.19
CA GLY A 190 -17.84 2.20 -2.69
C GLY A 190 -17.39 1.16 -3.73
N SER A 191 -16.38 1.50 -4.53
CA SER A 191 -16.03 0.76 -5.74
C SER A 191 -15.32 -0.55 -5.43
N LYS A 192 -15.80 -1.66 -6.00
CA LYS A 192 -15.13 -2.97 -5.97
C LYS A 192 -13.73 -2.95 -6.64
N LYS A 193 -13.38 -1.87 -7.35
CA LYS A 193 -12.06 -1.70 -7.99
C LYS A 193 -11.00 -1.15 -7.03
N LEU A 194 -11.35 -0.83 -5.77
CA LEU A 194 -10.45 -0.18 -4.82
C LEU A 194 -9.13 -0.94 -4.64
N ALA A 195 -9.18 -2.26 -4.50
CA ALA A 195 -7.98 -3.09 -4.33
C ALA A 195 -7.03 -2.99 -5.54
N ALA A 196 -7.57 -2.99 -6.77
CA ALA A 196 -6.77 -2.85 -7.98
C ALA A 196 -6.18 -1.43 -8.12
N VAL A 197 -6.94 -0.41 -7.73
CA VAL A 197 -6.48 0.99 -7.71
C VAL A 197 -5.37 1.14 -6.67
N LEU A 198 -5.57 0.64 -5.46
CA LEU A 198 -4.57 0.66 -4.40
C LEU A 198 -3.25 0.01 -4.85
N ALA A 199 -3.30 -1.20 -5.42
CA ALA A 199 -2.11 -1.90 -5.91
C ALA A 199 -1.33 -1.09 -6.96
N GLY A 200 -2.03 -0.30 -7.80
CA GLY A 200 -1.40 0.58 -8.78
C GLY A 200 -0.85 1.89 -8.19
N LEU A 201 -1.32 2.30 -7.01
CA LEU A 201 -0.92 3.54 -6.34
C LEU A 201 0.24 3.36 -5.38
N VAL A 202 0.32 2.21 -4.74
CA VAL A 202 1.33 1.95 -3.70
C VAL A 202 2.75 2.14 -4.23
N ARG A 203 3.57 2.80 -3.42
CA ARG A 203 5.02 2.98 -3.60
C ARG A 203 5.73 2.45 -2.37
N ASN A 204 6.99 2.09 -2.54
CA ASN A 204 7.85 1.66 -1.43
C ASN A 204 8.99 2.65 -1.20
N GLN A 205 9.20 3.05 0.05
CA GLN A 205 10.32 3.90 0.44
C GLN A 205 10.97 3.38 1.73
N GLY A 206 12.19 2.91 1.61
CA GLY A 206 12.94 2.39 2.76
C GLY A 206 12.30 1.18 3.44
N GLY A 207 11.62 0.32 2.66
CA GLY A 207 10.95 -0.88 3.12
C GLY A 207 9.52 -0.69 3.62
N LEU A 208 8.99 0.54 3.60
CA LEU A 208 7.62 0.87 3.96
C LEU A 208 6.80 1.18 2.71
N ASP A 209 5.66 0.50 2.56
CA ASP A 209 4.70 0.79 1.52
C ASP A 209 3.83 1.99 1.93
N TYR A 210 3.59 2.89 0.98
CA TYR A 210 2.77 4.07 1.19
C TYR A 210 1.97 4.44 -0.06
N VAL A 211 0.86 5.14 0.12
CA VAL A 211 0.16 5.82 -0.97
C VAL A 211 0.69 7.25 -1.06
N PRO A 212 1.12 7.74 -2.26
CA PRO A 212 1.53 9.13 -2.41
C PRO A 212 0.46 10.08 -1.88
N PRO A 213 0.82 11.11 -1.09
CA PRO A 213 -0.13 12.04 -0.49
C PRO A 213 -1.01 12.75 -1.52
N ALA A 214 -2.19 13.20 -1.10
CA ALA A 214 -3.04 14.05 -1.93
C ALA A 214 -2.34 15.40 -2.21
N VAL A 215 -2.42 15.86 -3.45
CA VAL A 215 -1.86 17.16 -3.88
C VAL A 215 -2.86 18.29 -3.60
N ILE A 216 -4.15 18.00 -3.66
CA ILE A 216 -5.22 18.97 -3.45
C ILE A 216 -5.72 18.84 -2.00
N PRO A 217 -5.56 19.89 -1.15
CA PRO A 217 -5.97 19.84 0.26
C PRO A 217 -7.46 19.53 0.46
N ASP A 218 -8.31 19.97 -0.45
CA ASP A 218 -9.76 19.77 -0.34
C ASP A 218 -10.15 18.31 -0.54
N ASP A 219 -9.36 17.52 -1.28
CA ASP A 219 -9.60 16.07 -1.43
C ASP A 219 -9.55 15.34 -0.08
N ILE A 220 -8.73 15.83 0.87
CA ILE A 220 -8.68 15.30 2.25
C ILE A 220 -9.84 15.84 3.08
N ARG A 221 -10.16 17.14 2.94
CA ARG A 221 -11.19 17.83 3.73
C ARG A 221 -12.60 17.34 3.41
N ASP A 222 -12.84 16.97 2.17
CA ASP A 222 -14.16 16.59 1.66
C ASP A 222 -14.51 15.12 1.89
N VAL A 223 -13.65 14.36 2.59
CA VAL A 223 -13.90 12.96 2.95
C VAL A 223 -14.50 12.89 4.33
N SER A 224 -15.70 12.33 4.43
CA SER A 224 -16.36 12.08 5.71
C SER A 224 -15.66 10.99 6.53
N SER A 225 -15.87 11.00 7.85
CA SER A 225 -15.34 9.93 8.73
C SER A 225 -15.84 8.54 8.32
N GLY A 226 -17.07 8.42 7.83
CA GLY A 226 -17.61 7.15 7.35
C GLY A 226 -16.88 6.62 6.12
N GLU A 227 -16.54 7.48 5.17
CA GLU A 227 -15.78 7.10 3.98
C GLU A 227 -14.34 6.71 4.33
N TRP A 228 -13.70 7.41 5.29
CA TRP A 228 -12.38 7.04 5.80
C TRP A 228 -12.39 5.67 6.46
N ILE A 229 -13.33 5.42 7.39
CA ILE A 229 -13.43 4.14 8.10
C ILE A 229 -13.71 3.01 7.11
N TRP A 230 -14.63 3.22 6.17
CA TRP A 230 -14.90 2.26 5.11
C TRP A 230 -13.64 1.95 4.27
N LEU A 231 -12.86 2.99 3.92
CA LEU A 231 -11.61 2.83 3.18
C LEU A 231 -10.60 1.96 3.95
N PHE A 232 -10.43 2.21 5.25
CA PHE A 232 -9.50 1.43 6.08
C PHE A 232 -9.93 -0.03 6.17
N GLU A 233 -11.21 -0.27 6.45
CA GLU A 233 -11.77 -1.63 6.51
C GLU A 233 -11.64 -2.34 5.17
N GLU A 234 -11.92 -1.65 4.07
CA GLU A 234 -11.85 -2.22 2.73
C GLU A 234 -10.40 -2.56 2.34
N ILE A 235 -9.42 -1.70 2.68
CA ILE A 235 -8.00 -1.99 2.47
C ILE A 235 -7.59 -3.23 3.27
N LEU A 236 -7.90 -3.28 4.58
CA LEU A 236 -7.56 -4.40 5.43
C LEU A 236 -8.25 -5.70 5.00
N ARG A 237 -9.46 -5.60 4.44
CA ARG A 237 -10.25 -6.73 3.98
C ARG A 237 -9.78 -7.28 2.63
N THR A 238 -9.38 -6.41 1.69
CA THR A 238 -9.18 -6.76 0.28
C THR A 238 -7.73 -6.71 -0.19
N SER A 239 -6.80 -6.29 0.67
CA SER A 239 -5.38 -6.19 0.33
C SER A 239 -4.51 -7.13 1.19
N ILE A 240 -3.19 -7.06 0.97
CA ILE A 240 -2.22 -7.85 1.73
C ILE A 240 -1.88 -7.25 3.09
N TYR A 241 -2.28 -6.00 3.37
CA TYR A 241 -1.83 -5.27 4.54
C TYR A 241 -2.46 -5.81 5.82
N ASP A 242 -1.61 -6.09 6.79
CA ASP A 242 -1.98 -6.52 8.14
C ASP A 242 -2.19 -5.30 9.06
N THR A 243 -1.50 -4.18 8.76
CA THR A 243 -1.51 -2.96 9.57
C THR A 243 -1.58 -1.71 8.70
N LEU A 244 -2.45 -0.77 9.06
CA LEU A 244 -2.46 0.59 8.54
C LEU A 244 -1.79 1.52 9.56
N VAL A 245 -0.87 2.37 9.08
CA VAL A 245 -0.31 3.47 9.84
C VAL A 245 -0.86 4.77 9.28
N LEU A 246 -1.66 5.47 10.07
CA LEU A 246 -2.35 6.70 9.69
C LEU A 246 -1.63 7.92 10.28
N ASP A 247 -1.21 8.84 9.42
CA ASP A 247 -0.70 10.15 9.83
C ASP A 247 -1.84 11.16 9.71
N ILE A 248 -2.56 11.38 10.83
CA ILE A 248 -3.86 12.03 10.85
C ILE A 248 -3.70 13.54 11.03
N GLY A 249 -4.20 14.30 10.03
CA GLY A 249 -4.24 15.78 10.09
C GLY A 249 -5.50 16.29 10.80
N ASP A 250 -5.45 17.54 11.28
CA ASP A 250 -6.62 18.20 11.91
C ASP A 250 -7.76 18.55 10.95
N SER A 251 -7.47 18.51 9.63
CA SER A 251 -8.43 18.92 8.61
C SER A 251 -9.39 17.81 8.20
N VAL A 252 -9.21 16.60 8.72
CA VAL A 252 -10.10 15.46 8.44
C VAL A 252 -11.46 15.66 9.11
N GLN A 253 -12.54 15.37 8.40
CA GLN A 253 -13.87 15.44 8.98
C GLN A 253 -14.10 14.28 9.95
N GLY A 254 -14.64 14.59 11.12
CA GLY A 254 -14.99 13.59 12.13
C GLY A 254 -13.77 12.91 12.74
N LEU A 255 -12.71 13.69 13.00
CA LEU A 255 -11.44 13.26 13.62
C LEU A 255 -11.65 12.25 14.76
N TYR A 256 -12.54 12.54 15.69
CA TYR A 256 -12.77 11.68 16.87
C TYR A 256 -13.27 10.29 16.51
N ARG A 257 -14.12 10.17 15.48
CA ARG A 257 -14.57 8.86 14.97
C ARG A 257 -13.46 8.09 14.28
N ILE A 258 -12.55 8.79 13.60
CA ILE A 258 -11.38 8.16 12.97
C ILE A 258 -10.45 7.65 14.06
N LEU A 259 -10.22 8.42 15.13
CA LEU A 259 -9.42 7.99 16.28
C LEU A 259 -10.07 6.79 16.99
N GLU A 260 -11.39 6.80 17.15
CA GLU A 260 -12.13 5.66 17.73
C GLU A 260 -11.99 4.37 16.90
N ALA A 261 -11.76 4.47 15.60
CA ALA A 261 -11.49 3.32 14.72
C ALA A 261 -10.06 2.80 14.81
N CYS A 262 -9.14 3.52 15.48
CA CYS A 262 -7.75 3.08 15.66
C CYS A 262 -7.63 2.10 16.84
N ASP A 263 -6.83 1.05 16.66
CA ASP A 263 -6.50 0.09 17.73
C ASP A 263 -5.43 0.63 18.69
N GLU A 264 -4.56 1.51 18.19
CA GLU A 264 -3.50 2.17 18.94
C GLU A 264 -3.36 3.61 18.42
N ILE A 265 -3.22 4.58 19.32
CA ILE A 265 -3.07 5.99 18.95
C ILE A 265 -1.78 6.52 19.58
N HIS A 266 -0.83 6.91 18.75
CA HIS A 266 0.38 7.59 19.19
C HIS A 266 0.16 9.09 19.25
N LEU A 267 0.33 9.66 20.45
CA LEU A 267 0.17 11.08 20.73
C LEU A 267 1.54 11.72 20.97
N PRO A 268 2.18 12.32 19.94
CA PRO A 268 3.38 13.14 20.16
C PRO A 268 3.09 14.28 21.14
N ALA A 269 3.86 14.36 22.22
CA ALA A 269 3.70 15.33 23.29
C ALA A 269 5.00 16.08 23.55
N ALA A 270 4.88 17.33 23.98
CA ALA A 270 5.98 18.13 24.50
C ALA A 270 5.82 18.33 26.02
N ASP A 271 6.93 18.38 26.71
CA ASP A 271 6.96 18.64 28.16
C ASP A 271 6.94 20.14 28.42
N ASP A 272 5.80 20.78 28.13
CA ASP A 272 5.54 22.17 28.44
C ASP A 272 4.07 22.40 28.84
N PRO A 273 3.77 23.47 29.62
CA PRO A 273 2.41 23.73 30.13
C PRO A 273 1.36 23.97 29.03
N ALA A 274 1.74 24.58 27.91
CA ALA A 274 0.82 24.88 26.82
C ALA A 274 0.43 23.59 26.08
N ALA A 275 1.42 22.72 25.81
CA ALA A 275 1.17 21.40 25.23
C ALA A 275 0.27 20.55 26.13
N SER A 276 0.57 20.49 27.42
CA SER A 276 -0.23 19.76 28.43
C SER A 276 -1.67 20.26 28.48
N SER A 277 -1.89 21.58 28.42
CA SER A 277 -3.23 22.15 28.40
C SER A 277 -4.03 21.78 27.15
N LYS A 278 -3.39 21.81 25.96
CA LYS A 278 -4.04 21.40 24.69
C LYS A 278 -4.39 19.92 24.68
N ILE A 279 -3.51 19.07 25.18
CA ILE A 279 -3.76 17.63 25.26
C ILE A 279 -4.94 17.35 26.18
N ARG A 280 -4.98 17.96 27.37
CA ARG A 280 -6.11 17.81 28.29
C ARG A 280 -7.43 18.26 27.65
N GLN A 281 -7.45 19.44 27.00
CA GLN A 281 -8.64 19.92 26.29
C GLN A 281 -9.08 18.96 25.20
N PHE A 282 -8.15 18.34 24.50
CA PHE A 282 -8.44 17.34 23.47
C PHE A 282 -9.03 16.06 24.07
N GLU A 283 -8.48 15.57 25.19
CA GLU A 283 -9.01 14.41 25.91
C GLU A 283 -10.45 14.68 26.43
N GLU A 284 -10.70 15.85 27.01
CA GLU A 284 -12.04 16.29 27.43
C GLU A 284 -13.02 16.36 26.25
N ALA A 285 -12.57 16.82 25.09
CA ALA A 285 -13.40 16.90 23.88
C ALA A 285 -13.74 15.51 23.31
N LEU A 286 -12.81 14.55 23.39
CA LEU A 286 -13.07 13.15 23.02
C LEU A 286 -14.16 12.52 23.90
N GLU A 287 -14.11 12.74 25.21
CA GLU A 287 -15.12 12.23 26.14
C GLU A 287 -16.48 12.85 25.84
N GLN A 288 -16.57 14.18 25.62
CA GLN A 288 -17.80 14.88 25.26
C GLN A 288 -18.40 14.41 23.93
N ALA A 289 -17.55 14.01 22.99
CA ALA A 289 -17.96 13.46 21.69
C ALA A 289 -18.45 12.00 21.78
N GLY A 290 -18.39 11.36 22.95
CA GLY A 290 -18.73 9.95 23.13
C GLY A 290 -17.67 8.97 22.57
N CYS A 291 -16.43 9.46 22.36
CA CYS A 291 -15.30 8.70 21.82
C CYS A 291 -14.24 8.43 22.91
N GLY A 292 -14.65 8.20 24.14
CA GLY A 292 -13.76 8.00 25.31
C GLY A 292 -12.84 6.78 25.19
N HIS A 293 -13.25 5.73 24.48
CA HIS A 293 -12.41 4.55 24.26
C HIS A 293 -11.14 4.87 23.44
N ALA A 294 -11.15 5.92 22.63
CA ALA A 294 -9.94 6.39 21.93
C ALA A 294 -8.87 6.85 22.94
N ALA A 295 -9.26 7.49 24.03
CA ALA A 295 -8.33 7.95 25.07
C ALA A 295 -7.60 6.78 25.78
N GLU A 296 -8.29 5.65 25.98
CA GLU A 296 -7.71 4.44 26.60
C GLU A 296 -6.61 3.79 25.73
N ARG A 297 -6.69 4.02 24.41
CA ARG A 297 -5.72 3.47 23.42
C ARG A 297 -4.60 4.42 23.09
N MET A 298 -4.52 5.59 23.78
CA MET A 298 -3.51 6.60 23.53
C MET A 298 -2.20 6.28 24.23
N VAL A 299 -1.12 6.30 23.44
CA VAL A 299 0.26 6.19 23.91
C VAL A 299 0.93 7.55 23.72
N ARG A 300 1.22 8.25 24.82
CA ARG A 300 1.98 9.50 24.77
C ARG A 300 3.43 9.23 24.40
N CYS A 301 3.93 9.95 23.39
CA CYS A 301 5.28 9.79 22.84
C CYS A 301 6.11 11.03 23.17
N ASP A 302 7.16 10.88 23.96
CA ASP A 302 8.09 11.96 24.28
C ASP A 302 9.06 12.24 23.12
N ILE A 303 9.05 13.47 22.60
CA ILE A 303 9.88 13.88 21.46
C ILE A 303 11.37 13.79 21.77
N ARG A 304 11.79 13.95 23.04
CA ARG A 304 13.22 13.92 23.44
C ARG A 304 13.85 12.55 23.19
N ARG A 305 13.07 11.45 23.18
CA ARG A 305 13.55 10.09 22.93
C ARG A 305 13.73 9.75 21.45
N THR A 306 13.12 10.50 20.54
CA THR A 306 13.13 10.20 19.10
C THR A 306 14.08 11.08 18.28
N ALA A 307 14.77 12.06 18.90
CA ALA A 307 15.77 12.86 18.21
C ALA A 307 17.04 12.03 17.98
N PRO A 308 17.47 11.80 16.73
CA PRO A 308 18.77 11.20 16.47
C PRO A 308 19.85 12.14 17.01
N GLY A 309 20.86 11.56 17.64
CA GLY A 309 22.02 12.27 18.13
C GLY A 309 22.59 13.22 17.07
N LYS A 310 22.91 14.44 17.47
CA LYS A 310 23.53 15.46 16.62
C LYS A 310 24.78 14.88 15.95
N GLY A 311 24.70 14.56 14.68
CA GLY A 311 25.86 14.36 13.84
C GLY A 311 26.60 15.70 13.74
N ALA A 312 27.90 15.63 13.98
CA ALA A 312 28.84 16.73 14.08
C ALA A 312 28.77 17.72 12.90
N GLY A 313 28.92 18.95 13.28
CA GLY A 313 29.13 20.19 12.62
C GLY A 313 29.59 20.27 11.15
N GLN A 314 28.99 21.22 10.47
CA GLN A 314 29.73 22.11 9.58
C GLN A 314 29.25 23.55 9.82
N THR A 315 30.09 24.27 10.53
CA THR A 315 30.06 25.76 10.64
C THR A 315 30.40 26.33 9.27
N GLY A 316 29.39 26.69 8.51
CA GLY A 316 29.54 27.55 7.33
C GLY A 316 29.22 28.98 7.72
N SER A 317 30.27 29.81 7.98
CA SER A 317 30.14 31.23 8.19
C SER A 317 29.68 31.95 6.91
N VAL A 318 28.45 32.43 6.88
CA VAL A 318 28.00 33.36 5.85
C VAL A 318 28.44 34.79 6.27
N LYS A 319 29.48 35.28 5.63
CA LYS A 319 29.85 36.71 5.65
C LYS A 319 28.74 37.54 5.01
N ARG A 320 28.09 38.38 5.79
CA ARG A 320 27.23 39.45 5.28
C ARG A 320 28.15 40.52 4.66
N ASP A 321 28.11 40.63 3.35
CA ASP A 321 28.70 41.75 2.64
C ASP A 321 27.68 42.90 2.63
N ARG A 322 28.01 43.97 3.38
CA ARG A 322 27.33 45.26 3.29
C ARG A 322 28.05 46.05 2.21
N ARG A 323 27.38 46.36 1.12
CA ARG A 323 27.71 47.51 0.28
C ARG A 323 26.44 48.16 -0.25
N ARG A 324 26.30 49.40 0.23
CA ARG A 324 25.79 50.67 -0.33
C ARG A 324 24.53 50.57 -1.20
#